data_5285baca2277980726c86cd381700a9d
#
_entry.id   5285baca2277980726c86cd381700a9d
#
_cell.length_a   1.000
_cell.length_b   1.000
_cell.length_c   1.000
_cell.angle_alpha   90.00
_cell.angle_beta   90.00
_cell.angle_gamma   90.00
#
_symmetry.space_group_name_H-M   'P 1'
#
loop_
_entity.id
_entity.type
_entity.pdbx_description
1 polymer ?
#
loop_
_entity_poly.entity_id
_entity_poly.type
_entity_poly.pdbx_seq_one_letter_code
_entity_poly.pdbx_strand_id
1 'polypeptide(L)'
;EVVKELKLDVPVKQGDRIDWNEVLPVYGGYKAGISQIRFTKPNGTEIVGTFAVNELDSGYLVVTFDSDTLPANNTDIPFVSGIIDPTTFNPIDHFNGTIPTDTSYLILDDIGNTSNTVGKGPDAWKNSNSTDFVASINDIVKWNGTEWNVIFDASANSENTRYLQNQNTMVQYKWDGEQWLKSFEGEYTAG
;
A
#
# COMPACT_ATOMS: atom_id res chain seq x y z
N GLU A 1 26.75 14.77 10.37
CA GLU A 1 27.28 14.12 9.16
C GLU A 1 26.17 13.25 8.57
N VAL A 2 25.88 13.42 7.30
CA VAL A 2 24.82 12.68 6.61
C VAL A 2 25.47 11.56 5.82
N VAL A 3 25.20 10.33 6.20
CA VAL A 3 25.64 9.16 5.44
C VAL A 3 24.65 8.96 4.28
N LYS A 4 25.05 9.33 3.06
CA LYS A 4 24.22 9.15 1.84
C LYS A 4 24.25 7.72 1.31
N GLU A 5 25.31 6.99 1.55
CA GLU A 5 25.50 5.63 1.08
C GLU A 5 26.35 4.87 2.09
N LEU A 6 25.81 3.81 2.63
CA LEU A 6 26.55 2.92 3.51
C LEU A 6 27.19 1.83 2.64
N LYS A 7 28.47 1.99 2.26
CA LYS A 7 29.27 0.92 1.70
C LYS A 7 29.90 0.16 2.85
N LEU A 8 29.50 -1.09 3.00
CA LEU A 8 30.11 -1.97 3.99
C LEU A 8 31.43 -2.50 3.41
N ASP A 9 32.55 -1.97 3.87
CA ASP A 9 33.90 -2.49 3.56
C ASP A 9 34.25 -3.76 4.34
N VAL A 10 33.31 -4.24 5.16
CA VAL A 10 33.45 -5.50 5.89
C VAL A 10 32.91 -6.61 4.99
N PRO A 11 33.65 -7.71 4.78
CA PRO A 11 33.17 -8.82 3.98
C PRO A 11 32.03 -9.56 4.69
N VAL A 12 30.81 -9.09 4.45
CA VAL A 12 29.59 -9.74 4.94
C VAL A 12 29.20 -10.80 3.92
N LYS A 13 29.12 -12.04 4.34
CA LYS A 13 28.60 -13.13 3.49
C LYS A 13 27.08 -13.03 3.44
N GLN A 14 26.49 -13.38 2.31
CA GLN A 14 25.04 -13.45 2.19
C GLN A 14 24.46 -14.38 3.26
N GLY A 15 23.58 -13.82 4.10
CA GLY A 15 22.96 -14.53 5.23
C GLY A 15 23.62 -14.27 6.59
N ASP A 16 24.76 -13.57 6.64
CA ASP A 16 25.34 -13.14 7.90
C ASP A 16 24.49 -11.99 8.49
N ARG A 17 24.32 -12.04 9.80
CA ARG A 17 23.64 -10.99 10.53
C ARG A 17 24.64 -9.87 10.82
N ILE A 18 24.25 -8.62 10.51
CA ILE A 18 25.05 -7.44 10.81
C ILE A 18 24.90 -7.11 12.31
N ASP A 19 26.01 -6.86 13.00
CA ASP A 19 26.02 -6.17 14.29
C ASP A 19 26.29 -4.68 14.08
N TRP A 20 25.25 -3.87 14.22
CA TRP A 20 25.34 -2.43 14.01
C TRP A 20 26.24 -1.74 15.03
N ASN A 21 26.45 -2.29 16.22
CA ASN A 21 27.40 -1.75 17.19
C ASN A 21 28.85 -1.84 16.71
N GLU A 22 29.17 -2.84 15.88
CA GLU A 22 30.50 -2.97 15.29
C GLU A 22 30.67 -2.13 14.03
N VAL A 23 29.60 -1.99 13.24
CA VAL A 23 29.63 -1.31 11.94
C VAL A 23 29.65 0.21 12.07
N LEU A 24 28.75 0.78 12.88
CA LEU A 24 28.57 2.22 12.93
C LEU A 24 29.82 3.01 13.41
N PRO A 25 30.60 2.53 14.38
CA PRO A 25 31.81 3.23 14.80
C PRO A 25 32.88 3.35 13.70
N VAL A 26 32.89 2.41 12.73
CA VAL A 26 33.84 2.45 11.60
C VAL A 26 33.61 3.66 10.70
N TYR A 27 32.39 4.13 10.60
CA TYR A 27 32.02 5.28 9.78
C TYR A 27 32.10 6.63 10.50
N GLY A 28 32.67 6.66 11.70
CA GLY A 28 32.96 7.87 12.48
C GLY A 28 31.72 8.49 13.11
N GLY A 29 31.90 9.40 14.02
CA GLY A 29 30.92 10.34 14.56
C GLY A 29 29.49 9.87 14.92
N TYR A 30 29.18 8.56 14.87
CA TYR A 30 27.83 8.07 15.21
C TYR A 30 27.44 8.42 16.65
N LYS A 31 26.24 8.99 16.80
CA LYS A 31 25.62 9.27 18.11
C LYS A 31 24.18 8.79 18.07
N ALA A 32 23.83 7.83 18.94
CA ALA A 32 22.51 7.28 19.03
C ALA A 32 21.44 8.35 19.19
N GLY A 33 20.37 8.28 18.39
CA GLY A 33 19.26 9.21 18.41
C GLY A 33 19.58 10.67 17.95
N ILE A 34 20.82 10.94 17.51
CA ILE A 34 21.27 12.25 17.01
C ILE A 34 21.73 12.16 15.56
N SER A 35 22.48 11.09 15.23
CA SER A 35 22.92 10.87 13.84
C SER A 35 21.73 10.71 12.93
N GLN A 36 21.77 11.39 11.79
CA GLN A 36 20.67 11.41 10.82
C GLN A 36 20.86 10.35 9.75
N ILE A 37 19.74 9.77 9.33
CA ILE A 37 19.59 8.95 8.14
C ILE A 37 18.64 9.64 7.17
N ARG A 38 18.94 9.55 5.88
CA ARG A 38 18.10 10.12 4.82
C ARG A 38 17.73 9.03 3.84
N PHE A 39 16.44 8.97 3.51
CA PHE A 39 15.91 8.14 2.45
C PHE A 39 15.47 9.05 1.31
N THR A 40 16.02 8.85 0.13
CA THR A 40 15.65 9.63 -1.05
C THR A 40 14.71 8.83 -1.90
N LYS A 41 13.52 9.36 -2.13
CA LYS A 41 12.55 8.77 -3.06
C LYS A 41 13.01 8.95 -4.51
N PRO A 42 12.50 8.15 -5.46
CA PRO A 42 12.81 8.31 -6.89
C PRO A 42 12.52 9.70 -7.46
N ASN A 43 11.53 10.41 -6.88
CA ASN A 43 11.19 11.79 -7.25
C ASN A 43 12.09 12.86 -6.61
N GLY A 44 13.14 12.46 -5.89
CA GLY A 44 14.07 13.37 -5.23
C GLY A 44 13.63 13.89 -3.87
N THR A 45 12.44 13.56 -3.39
CA THR A 45 11.99 13.94 -2.04
C THR A 45 12.80 13.17 -0.99
N GLU A 46 13.29 13.87 0.02
CA GLU A 46 14.03 13.26 1.12
C GLU A 46 13.13 13.10 2.35
N ILE A 47 13.23 11.93 3.00
CA ILE A 47 12.68 11.66 4.32
C ILE A 47 13.86 11.60 5.28
N VAL A 48 13.83 12.42 6.33
CA VAL A 48 14.90 12.51 7.32
C VAL A 48 14.47 11.90 8.63
N GLY A 49 15.35 11.13 9.23
CA GLY A 49 15.17 10.60 10.56
C GLY A 49 16.47 10.58 11.33
N THR A 50 16.39 10.37 12.63
CA THR A 50 17.52 9.97 13.48
C THR A 50 17.48 8.49 13.72
N PHE A 51 18.63 7.88 14.03
CA PHE A 51 18.66 6.45 14.25
C PHE A 51 19.51 6.07 15.46
N ALA A 52 19.18 4.90 16.02
CA ALA A 52 19.93 4.25 17.08
C ALA A 52 19.97 2.75 16.83
N VAL A 53 20.97 2.07 17.37
CA VAL A 53 20.96 0.62 17.40
C VAL A 53 19.89 0.16 18.39
N ASN A 54 19.13 -0.87 18.03
CA ASN A 54 18.13 -1.45 18.93
C ASN A 54 18.84 -2.08 20.14
N GLU A 55 18.47 -1.66 21.34
CA GLU A 55 19.11 -2.10 22.60
C GLU A 55 18.90 -3.59 22.89
N LEU A 56 17.82 -4.17 22.37
CA LEU A 56 17.50 -5.59 22.60
C LEU A 56 18.10 -6.49 21.51
N ASP A 57 18.42 -5.93 20.35
CA ASP A 57 18.92 -6.67 19.20
C ASP A 57 19.75 -5.78 18.29
N SER A 58 21.07 -5.88 18.41
CA SER A 58 22.03 -5.07 17.63
C SER A 58 22.01 -5.34 16.11
N GLY A 59 21.27 -6.33 15.66
CA GLY A 59 21.02 -6.57 14.23
C GLY A 59 20.02 -5.61 13.61
N TYR A 60 19.38 -4.75 14.40
CA TYR A 60 18.36 -3.79 13.93
C TYR A 60 18.73 -2.35 14.31
N LEU A 61 18.27 -1.43 13.46
CA LEU A 61 18.28 0.00 13.75
C LEU A 61 16.86 0.45 14.06
N VAL A 62 16.71 1.28 15.08
CA VAL A 62 15.50 2.03 15.35
C VAL A 62 15.64 3.39 14.68
N VAL A 63 14.73 3.73 13.78
CA VAL A 63 14.72 5.02 13.08
C VAL A 63 13.54 5.84 13.57
N THR A 64 13.82 7.05 14.05
CA THR A 64 12.79 8.04 14.42
C THR A 64 12.73 9.08 13.32
N PHE A 65 11.61 9.13 12.60
CA PHE A 65 11.42 10.07 11.50
C PHE A 65 11.02 11.45 12.00
N ASP A 66 11.54 12.46 11.30
CA ASP A 66 11.04 13.82 11.41
C ASP A 66 9.68 13.90 10.68
N SER A 67 8.62 14.16 11.44
CA SER A 67 7.25 14.22 10.93
C SER A 67 7.06 15.24 9.82
N ASP A 68 7.85 16.32 9.83
CA ASP A 68 7.76 17.39 8.84
C ASP A 68 8.37 16.97 7.48
N THR A 69 9.21 15.96 7.47
CA THR A 69 9.80 15.39 6.25
C THR A 69 9.05 14.17 5.73
N LEU A 70 8.18 13.60 6.56
CA LEU A 70 7.27 12.57 6.10
C LEU A 70 6.34 13.19 5.06
N PRO A 71 6.07 12.49 3.94
CA PRO A 71 5.02 12.95 3.05
C PRO A 71 3.77 13.10 3.91
N ALA A 72 3.18 14.30 3.84
CA ALA A 72 1.93 14.62 4.53
C ALA A 72 0.99 13.44 4.36
N ASN A 73 0.63 12.82 5.46
CA ASN A 73 -0.13 11.58 5.60
C ASN A 73 -0.42 10.98 4.24
N ASN A 74 0.06 9.82 3.95
CA ASN A 74 -0.08 9.18 2.64
C ASN A 74 -1.57 9.04 2.28
N THR A 75 -2.27 10.20 2.28
CA THR A 75 -3.67 10.38 1.91
C THR A 75 -3.91 10.03 0.46
N ASP A 76 -2.81 9.82 -0.29
CA ASP A 76 -2.83 9.39 -1.67
C ASP A 76 -2.79 7.87 -1.86
N ILE A 77 -2.64 7.07 -0.79
CA ILE A 77 -2.93 5.65 -0.91
C ILE A 77 -4.43 5.50 -0.74
N PRO A 78 -5.16 5.21 -1.82
CA PRO A 78 -6.60 5.02 -1.72
C PRO A 78 -6.86 3.82 -0.81
N PHE A 79 -7.72 4.03 0.19
CA PHE A 79 -8.25 2.93 0.96
C PHE A 79 -9.35 2.25 0.15
N VAL A 80 -9.36 0.93 0.16
CA VAL A 80 -10.50 0.16 -0.30
C VAL A 80 -11.20 -0.49 0.89
N SER A 81 -12.52 -0.52 0.83
CA SER A 81 -13.37 -1.15 1.86
C SER A 81 -13.18 -2.66 1.89
N GLY A 82 -12.65 -3.24 0.83
CA GLY A 82 -12.33 -4.65 0.75
C GLY A 82 -11.71 -5.06 -0.59
N ILE A 83 -11.21 -6.28 -0.61
CA ILE A 83 -10.78 -6.99 -1.82
C ILE A 83 -11.77 -8.13 -1.98
N ILE A 84 -12.48 -8.17 -3.09
CA ILE A 84 -13.63 -9.04 -3.25
C ILE A 84 -13.65 -9.75 -4.60
N ASP A 85 -14.25 -10.93 -4.61
CA ASP A 85 -14.71 -11.59 -5.83
C ASP A 85 -16.14 -11.12 -6.12
N PRO A 86 -16.37 -10.31 -7.15
CA PRO A 86 -17.68 -9.74 -7.44
C PRO A 86 -18.70 -10.80 -7.90
N THR A 87 -18.27 -11.99 -8.28
CA THR A 87 -19.16 -13.08 -8.71
C THR A 87 -19.84 -13.76 -7.53
N THR A 88 -19.24 -13.66 -6.34
CA THR A 88 -19.73 -14.28 -5.10
C THR A 88 -20.14 -13.29 -4.03
N PHE A 89 -19.66 -12.04 -4.12
CA PHE A 89 -19.95 -10.98 -3.17
C PHE A 89 -21.09 -10.08 -3.68
N ASN A 90 -22.09 -9.88 -2.84
CA ASN A 90 -23.19 -8.95 -3.10
C ASN A 90 -23.11 -7.76 -2.14
N PRO A 91 -22.76 -6.56 -2.60
CA PRO A 91 -22.67 -5.39 -1.73
C PRO A 91 -24.02 -4.94 -1.17
N ILE A 92 -25.13 -5.18 -1.88
CA ILE A 92 -26.46 -4.83 -1.42
C ILE A 92 -26.84 -5.70 -0.21
N ASP A 93 -26.59 -6.99 -0.28
CA ASP A 93 -26.85 -7.93 0.82
C ASP A 93 -25.92 -7.64 2.01
N HIS A 94 -24.65 -7.35 1.72
CA HIS A 94 -23.66 -7.01 2.75
C HIS A 94 -24.05 -5.80 3.60
N PHE A 95 -24.64 -4.79 2.96
CA PHE A 95 -25.07 -3.56 3.62
C PHE A 95 -26.58 -3.50 3.91
N ASN A 96 -27.28 -4.64 3.90
CA ASN A 96 -28.73 -4.71 4.18
C ASN A 96 -29.56 -3.73 3.33
N GLY A 97 -29.22 -3.61 2.05
CA GLY A 97 -29.98 -2.84 1.07
C GLY A 97 -29.49 -1.41 0.82
N THR A 98 -28.58 -0.86 1.63
CA THR A 98 -28.08 0.51 1.45
C THR A 98 -26.57 0.56 1.49
N ILE A 99 -25.95 0.71 0.32
CA ILE A 99 -24.49 0.81 0.21
C ILE A 99 -24.05 2.21 0.65
N PRO A 100 -23.16 2.36 1.65
CA PRO A 100 -22.61 3.65 2.02
C PRO A 100 -21.89 4.32 0.87
N THR A 101 -22.07 5.62 0.72
CA THR A 101 -21.31 6.43 -0.25
C THR A 101 -19.81 6.29 0.04
N ASP A 102 -19.01 6.32 -0.99
CA ASP A 102 -17.54 6.13 -0.95
C ASP A 102 -17.06 4.69 -0.67
N THR A 103 -17.98 3.72 -0.55
CA THR A 103 -17.59 2.31 -0.52
C THR A 103 -16.81 1.95 -1.78
N SER A 104 -15.63 1.35 -1.61
CA SER A 104 -14.75 0.99 -2.73
C SER A 104 -14.18 -0.41 -2.56
N TYR A 105 -13.98 -1.09 -3.69
CA TYR A 105 -13.45 -2.45 -3.72
C TYR A 105 -12.38 -2.62 -4.80
N LEU A 106 -11.34 -3.36 -4.49
CA LEU A 106 -10.51 -4.03 -5.49
C LEU A 106 -11.22 -5.32 -5.90
N ILE A 107 -11.46 -5.52 -7.18
CA ILE A 107 -12.18 -6.68 -7.68
C ILE A 107 -11.24 -7.74 -8.26
N LEU A 108 -11.53 -9.00 -7.95
CA LEU A 108 -10.74 -10.17 -8.34
C LEU A 108 -11.27 -10.89 -9.57
N ASP A 109 -12.37 -10.41 -10.15
CA ASP A 109 -12.97 -10.93 -11.37
C ASP A 109 -13.78 -9.82 -12.05
N ASP A 110 -14.19 -10.02 -13.29
CA ASP A 110 -14.93 -9.05 -14.09
C ASP A 110 -16.36 -8.84 -13.55
N ILE A 111 -16.86 -7.61 -13.68
CA ILE A 111 -18.25 -7.25 -13.46
C ILE A 111 -18.89 -6.93 -14.81
N GLY A 112 -20.14 -7.37 -15.03
CA GLY A 112 -20.91 -6.96 -16.21
C GLY A 112 -20.66 -7.78 -17.46
N ASN A 113 -20.25 -9.00 -17.32
CA ASN A 113 -20.23 -9.93 -18.45
C ASN A 113 -21.65 -10.45 -18.80
N THR A 114 -21.79 -11.08 -19.96
CA THR A 114 -23.07 -11.58 -20.49
C THR A 114 -23.74 -12.67 -19.66
N SER A 115 -23.08 -13.19 -18.62
CA SER A 115 -23.60 -14.18 -17.68
C SER A 115 -24.13 -13.56 -16.38
N ASN A 116 -24.40 -12.27 -16.38
CA ASN A 116 -25.06 -11.53 -15.30
C ASN A 116 -26.44 -12.12 -14.98
N THR A 117 -26.44 -13.14 -14.12
CA THR A 117 -27.68 -13.78 -13.70
C THR A 117 -28.18 -13.22 -12.38
N VAL A 118 -29.49 -13.04 -12.30
CA VAL A 118 -30.23 -12.56 -11.13
C VAL A 118 -29.81 -13.32 -9.87
N GLY A 119 -29.42 -12.59 -8.85
CA GLY A 119 -29.27 -13.11 -7.48
C GLY A 119 -27.84 -13.27 -6.95
N LYS A 120 -26.82 -13.28 -7.78
CA LYS A 120 -25.39 -13.20 -7.34
C LYS A 120 -24.57 -12.47 -8.37
N GLY A 121 -23.77 -11.56 -7.93
CA GLY A 121 -22.86 -10.79 -8.77
C GLY A 121 -23.54 -9.62 -9.48
N PRO A 122 -23.94 -9.75 -10.72
CA PRO A 122 -24.18 -8.59 -11.57
C PRO A 122 -25.40 -7.72 -11.28
N ASP A 123 -26.51 -8.31 -10.82
CA ASP A 123 -27.67 -7.49 -10.40
C ASP A 123 -27.34 -6.66 -9.15
N ALA A 124 -26.44 -7.16 -8.30
CA ALA A 124 -25.91 -6.46 -7.14
C ALA A 124 -25.01 -5.27 -7.53
N TRP A 125 -24.51 -5.26 -8.75
CA TRP A 125 -23.62 -4.23 -9.29
C TRP A 125 -24.29 -3.28 -10.25
N LYS A 126 -25.61 -3.37 -10.39
CA LYS A 126 -26.37 -2.40 -11.20
C LYS A 126 -26.38 -1.01 -10.58
N ASN A 127 -26.33 -0.03 -11.42
CA ASN A 127 -26.56 1.34 -11.05
C ASN A 127 -28.03 1.58 -10.66
N SER A 128 -28.33 2.66 -9.93
CA SER A 128 -29.70 2.98 -9.46
C SER A 128 -30.73 3.09 -10.59
N ASN A 129 -30.28 3.42 -11.80
CA ASN A 129 -31.13 3.47 -13.00
C ASN A 129 -31.28 2.09 -13.67
N SER A 130 -30.85 1.00 -13.02
CA SER A 130 -30.87 -0.37 -13.50
C SER A 130 -29.99 -0.65 -14.72
N THR A 131 -29.07 0.25 -15.07
CA THR A 131 -28.06 -0.03 -16.10
C THR A 131 -26.97 -0.92 -15.54
N ASP A 132 -26.41 -1.76 -16.41
CA ASP A 132 -25.29 -2.63 -16.05
C ASP A 132 -24.04 -1.78 -15.81
N PHE A 133 -23.33 -2.13 -14.73
CA PHE A 133 -21.99 -1.63 -14.49
C PHE A 133 -20.99 -2.64 -15.05
N VAL A 134 -19.92 -2.15 -15.68
CA VAL A 134 -18.87 -2.96 -16.27
C VAL A 134 -17.53 -2.53 -15.69
N ALA A 135 -16.76 -3.50 -15.20
CA ALA A 135 -15.39 -3.31 -14.73
C ALA A 135 -14.60 -4.60 -14.95
N SER A 136 -13.30 -4.50 -15.07
CA SER A 136 -12.41 -5.63 -15.32
C SER A 136 -11.68 -6.08 -14.06
N ILE A 137 -11.23 -7.31 -14.04
CA ILE A 137 -10.36 -7.83 -12.99
C ILE A 137 -9.19 -6.86 -12.70
N ASN A 138 -8.86 -6.71 -11.42
CA ASN A 138 -7.85 -5.78 -10.91
C ASN A 138 -8.23 -4.30 -10.90
N ASP A 139 -9.40 -3.92 -11.39
CA ASP A 139 -9.90 -2.57 -11.25
C ASP A 139 -10.26 -2.24 -9.79
N ILE A 140 -10.22 -0.95 -9.45
CA ILE A 140 -10.81 -0.45 -8.22
C ILE A 140 -12.11 0.26 -8.58
N VAL A 141 -13.19 -0.19 -7.98
CA VAL A 141 -14.53 0.33 -8.19
C VAL A 141 -15.02 1.06 -6.95
N LYS A 142 -15.83 2.12 -7.12
CA LYS A 142 -16.32 2.96 -6.04
C LYS A 142 -17.79 3.32 -6.26
N TRP A 143 -18.57 3.21 -5.18
CA TRP A 143 -19.97 3.66 -5.13
C TRP A 143 -20.05 5.13 -4.75
N ASN A 144 -20.69 5.96 -5.57
CA ASN A 144 -20.85 7.40 -5.32
C ASN A 144 -22.19 7.75 -4.64
N GLY A 145 -22.98 6.75 -4.28
CA GLY A 145 -24.33 6.91 -3.71
C GLY A 145 -25.45 6.62 -4.71
N THR A 146 -25.16 6.63 -6.02
CA THR A 146 -26.13 6.37 -7.08
C THR A 146 -25.64 5.42 -8.15
N GLU A 147 -24.34 5.35 -8.39
CA GLU A 147 -23.72 4.50 -9.41
C GLU A 147 -22.35 4.04 -8.99
N TRP A 148 -21.92 2.91 -9.57
CA TRP A 148 -20.56 2.43 -9.48
C TRP A 148 -19.69 3.12 -10.52
N ASN A 149 -18.46 3.45 -10.15
CA ASN A 149 -17.45 4.04 -11.04
C ASN A 149 -16.14 3.28 -10.91
N VAL A 150 -15.45 3.07 -12.02
CA VAL A 150 -14.06 2.63 -12.01
C VAL A 150 -13.18 3.82 -11.66
N ILE A 151 -12.49 3.77 -10.50
CA ILE A 151 -11.57 4.82 -10.05
C ILE A 151 -10.11 4.48 -10.32
N PHE A 152 -9.83 3.23 -10.61
CA PHE A 152 -8.57 2.75 -11.12
C PHE A 152 -8.84 1.68 -12.17
N ASP A 153 -8.46 1.95 -13.40
CA ASP A 153 -8.55 1.04 -14.53
C ASP A 153 -7.20 0.35 -14.71
N ALA A 154 -7.14 -0.95 -14.42
CA ALA A 154 -5.92 -1.74 -14.49
C ALA A 154 -5.33 -1.74 -15.89
N SER A 155 -6.17 -1.83 -16.92
CA SER A 155 -5.75 -1.88 -18.32
C SER A 155 -5.09 -0.59 -18.81
N ALA A 156 -5.49 0.55 -18.25
CA ALA A 156 -4.94 1.87 -18.56
C ALA A 156 -3.67 2.23 -17.74
N ASN A 157 -3.26 1.35 -16.80
CA ASN A 157 -2.19 1.63 -15.85
C ASN A 157 -1.05 0.61 -15.89
N SER A 158 -0.80 -0.04 -17.03
CA SER A 158 0.28 -1.03 -17.17
C SER A 158 1.69 -0.48 -16.92
N GLU A 159 1.90 0.83 -17.13
CA GLU A 159 3.20 1.50 -16.94
C GLU A 159 3.28 2.25 -15.59
N ASN A 160 2.24 2.20 -14.77
CA ASN A 160 2.16 2.98 -13.54
C ASN A 160 2.22 2.10 -12.30
N THR A 161 3.03 2.50 -11.34
CA THR A 161 2.98 1.93 -9.99
C THR A 161 1.93 2.65 -9.16
N ARG A 162 1.08 1.90 -8.50
CA ARG A 162 0.06 2.41 -7.57
C ARG A 162 0.07 1.59 -6.28
N TYR A 163 -0.39 2.22 -5.21
CA TYR A 163 -0.55 1.57 -3.92
C TYR A 163 -2.00 1.67 -3.48
N LEU A 164 -2.48 0.68 -2.77
CA LEU A 164 -3.76 0.70 -2.08
C LEU A 164 -3.63 0.03 -0.71
N GLN A 165 -4.52 0.39 0.21
CA GLN A 165 -4.60 -0.24 1.51
C GLN A 165 -6.01 -0.81 1.73
N ASN A 166 -6.09 -2.07 2.14
CA ASN A 166 -7.35 -2.68 2.56
C ASN A 166 -7.70 -2.17 3.96
N GLN A 167 -8.80 -1.44 4.08
CA GLN A 167 -9.24 -0.81 5.33
C GLN A 167 -9.54 -1.82 6.44
N ASN A 168 -9.97 -3.03 6.09
CA ASN A 168 -10.32 -4.06 7.07
C ASN A 168 -9.12 -4.79 7.64
N THR A 169 -8.07 -4.98 6.84
CA THR A 169 -6.89 -5.76 7.22
C THR A 169 -5.67 -4.90 7.45
N MET A 170 -5.72 -3.62 7.06
CA MET A 170 -4.62 -2.65 7.04
C MET A 170 -3.43 -3.11 6.18
N VAL A 171 -3.62 -4.14 5.38
CA VAL A 171 -2.59 -4.64 4.46
C VAL A 171 -2.50 -3.73 3.26
N GLN A 172 -1.28 -3.35 2.90
CA GLN A 172 -0.98 -2.55 1.73
C GLN A 172 -0.66 -3.46 0.53
N TYR A 173 -1.10 -3.02 -0.64
CA TYR A 173 -0.85 -3.67 -1.92
C TYR A 173 -0.23 -2.68 -2.90
N LYS A 174 0.58 -3.20 -3.81
CA LYS A 174 1.25 -2.47 -4.89
C LYS A 174 0.83 -3.06 -6.22
N TRP A 175 0.42 -2.19 -7.13
CA TRP A 175 0.23 -2.50 -8.54
C TRP A 175 1.57 -2.43 -9.26
N ASP A 176 1.96 -3.49 -9.95
CA ASP A 176 3.24 -3.57 -10.67
C ASP A 176 3.11 -3.33 -12.19
N GLY A 177 1.89 -3.08 -12.67
CA GLY A 177 1.53 -2.94 -14.08
C GLY A 177 0.73 -4.13 -14.62
N GLU A 178 0.71 -5.26 -13.91
CA GLU A 178 0.01 -6.48 -14.32
C GLU A 178 -0.90 -7.03 -13.21
N GLN A 179 -0.49 -6.88 -11.95
CA GLN A 179 -1.21 -7.45 -10.81
C GLN A 179 -0.99 -6.67 -9.53
N TRP A 180 -1.90 -6.87 -8.58
CA TRP A 180 -1.77 -6.35 -7.23
C TRP A 180 -1.01 -7.36 -6.36
N LEU A 181 0.12 -6.95 -5.81
CA LEU A 181 0.97 -7.74 -4.92
C LEU A 181 0.94 -7.14 -3.51
N LYS A 182 1.00 -7.99 -2.48
CA LYS A 182 1.18 -7.51 -1.12
C LYS A 182 2.48 -6.71 -1.04
N SER A 183 2.38 -5.46 -0.59
CA SER A 183 3.53 -4.58 -0.43
C SER A 183 3.97 -4.55 1.02
N PHE A 184 5.28 -4.71 1.21
CA PHE A 184 5.94 -4.51 2.51
C PHE A 184 6.63 -3.14 2.56
N GLU A 185 6.56 -2.36 1.48
CA GLU A 185 7.09 -1.01 1.40
C GLU A 185 6.22 -0.08 2.26
N GLY A 186 6.69 0.25 3.46
CA GLY A 186 5.96 1.10 4.40
C GLY A 186 5.36 0.39 5.60
N GLU A 187 5.57 -0.90 5.78
CA GLU A 187 5.38 -1.54 7.09
C GLU A 187 6.45 -1.02 8.07
N TYR A 188 6.32 0.23 8.43
CA TYR A 188 7.01 0.77 9.60
C TYR A 188 6.12 0.45 10.80
N THR A 189 6.48 -0.56 11.56
CA THR A 189 5.96 -0.72 12.90
C THR A 189 6.46 0.46 13.71
N ALA A 190 5.60 1.44 13.92
CA ALA A 190 5.81 2.42 14.97
C ALA A 190 5.84 1.63 16.28
N GLY A 191 7.03 1.55 16.89
CA GLY A 191 7.21 1.00 18.22
C GLY A 191 6.59 1.92 19.27
#